data_2b30dd563f77101f9ee0dfb7545cf448
#
_entry.id   2b30dd563f77101f9ee0dfb7545cf448
#
_cell.length_a   1.000
_cell.length_b   1.000
_cell.length_c   1.000
_cell.angle_alpha   90.00
_cell.angle_beta   90.00
_cell.angle_gamma   90.00
#
_symmetry.space_group_name_H-M   'P 1'
#
loop_
_entity.id
_entity.type
_entity.pdbx_description
1 polymer ?
#
loop_
_entity_poly.entity_id
_entity_poly.type
_entity_poly.pdbx_seq_one_letter_code
_entity_poly.pdbx_strand_id
1 'polypeptide(L)'
;MTRTRAWPYLLPGIVTALVFVIFPMLYTMAMGFTNFSARNLLDYERARALLLEEKLTVEGSERAFSLHPEGKQLRLLLQGDGAGPAQVSPLLNLDAPAAVGVRQISLTASTSPLGPALPLRDVVPHVPALRTLELLDQQGHRFTLGNLRSFAQSRALYQSQPDGGLRDSVTGVVYQPDPQEGFFTSASGETLQPGYQVNVGFRHFARIFTDERFRAPFISVFGWTVIFSACTVLFTTALGLLLAVLMNWEGLEGRSAYRLVLFLPYAV
;
A
#
# COMPACT_ATOMS: atom_id res chain seq x y z
N MET A 1 1.71 0.54 -56.14
CA MET A 1 2.91 0.19 -55.39
C MET A 1 3.38 1.37 -54.59
N THR A 2 3.26 1.39 -53.28
CA THR A 2 3.94 2.20 -52.24
C THR A 2 3.06 2.33 -50.97
N ARG A 3 2.53 1.19 -50.52
CA ARG A 3 1.73 1.14 -49.28
C ARG A 3 2.59 1.13 -47.98
N THR A 4 3.90 1.01 -48.07
CA THR A 4 4.79 0.81 -46.93
C THR A 4 5.41 2.10 -46.38
N ARG A 5 5.25 3.25 -47.06
CA ARG A 5 5.91 4.53 -46.64
C ARG A 5 5.14 5.32 -45.56
N ALA A 6 3.88 5.01 -45.27
CA ALA A 6 3.09 5.74 -44.27
C ALA A 6 3.30 5.24 -42.83
N TRP A 7 3.73 3.98 -42.65
CA TRP A 7 3.92 3.37 -41.34
C TRP A 7 4.84 4.13 -40.37
N PRO A 8 6.01 4.62 -40.80
CA PRO A 8 6.87 5.36 -39.88
C PRO A 8 6.24 6.62 -39.30
N TYR A 9 5.35 7.25 -40.04
CA TYR A 9 4.64 8.46 -39.58
C TYR A 9 3.46 8.15 -38.65
N LEU A 10 2.84 6.98 -38.81
CA LEU A 10 1.73 6.52 -37.98
C LEU A 10 2.21 5.86 -36.70
N LEU A 11 3.41 5.25 -36.71
CA LEU A 11 3.94 4.45 -35.60
C LEU A 11 4.02 5.22 -34.28
N PRO A 12 4.53 6.47 -34.20
CA PRO A 12 4.53 7.21 -32.95
C PRO A 12 3.12 7.42 -32.39
N GLY A 13 2.15 7.77 -33.24
CA GLY A 13 0.76 7.95 -32.83
C GLY A 13 0.12 6.66 -32.34
N ILE A 14 0.37 5.53 -33.01
CA ILE A 14 -0.14 4.21 -32.62
C ILE A 14 0.49 3.80 -31.28
N VAL A 15 1.81 3.95 -31.11
CA VAL A 15 2.49 3.64 -29.85
C VAL A 15 1.95 4.48 -28.70
N THR A 16 1.77 5.76 -28.91
CA THR A 16 1.17 6.66 -27.91
C THR A 16 -0.24 6.22 -27.55
N ALA A 17 -1.08 5.90 -28.53
CA ALA A 17 -2.44 5.40 -28.27
C ALA A 17 -2.43 4.07 -27.52
N LEU A 18 -1.54 3.14 -27.88
CA LEU A 18 -1.42 1.86 -27.19
C LEU A 18 -1.00 2.05 -25.71
N VAL A 19 0.00 2.88 -25.45
CA VAL A 19 0.55 3.07 -24.10
C VAL A 19 -0.37 3.90 -23.21
N PHE A 20 -0.94 4.99 -23.72
CA PHE A 20 -1.66 5.96 -22.90
C PHE A 20 -3.18 5.80 -22.93
N VAL A 21 -3.73 5.07 -23.89
CA VAL A 21 -5.18 4.84 -23.99
C VAL A 21 -5.53 3.37 -23.81
N ILE A 22 -5.00 2.50 -24.64
CA ILE A 22 -5.41 1.09 -24.67
C ILE A 22 -4.92 0.35 -23.43
N PHE A 23 -3.65 0.51 -23.07
CA PHE A 23 -3.08 -0.17 -21.89
C PHE A 23 -3.81 0.21 -20.59
N PRO A 24 -4.02 1.50 -20.22
CA PRO A 24 -4.77 1.86 -19.01
C PRO A 24 -6.22 1.36 -19.05
N MET A 25 -6.85 1.38 -20.22
CA MET A 25 -8.21 0.87 -20.38
C MET A 25 -8.30 -0.63 -20.11
N LEU A 26 -7.40 -1.43 -20.70
CA LEU A 26 -7.33 -2.87 -20.48
C LEU A 26 -6.94 -3.18 -19.02
N TYR A 27 -6.02 -2.43 -18.44
CA TYR A 27 -5.62 -2.57 -17.05
C TYR A 27 -6.80 -2.30 -16.11
N THR A 28 -7.52 -1.19 -16.31
CA THR A 28 -8.71 -0.86 -15.51
C THR A 28 -9.79 -1.94 -15.64
N MET A 29 -9.99 -2.46 -16.85
CA MET A 29 -10.92 -3.56 -17.06
C MET A 29 -10.49 -4.82 -16.32
N ALA A 30 -9.21 -5.19 -16.36
CA ALA A 30 -8.66 -6.33 -15.63
C ALA A 30 -8.84 -6.19 -14.11
N MET A 31 -8.64 -4.98 -13.57
CA MET A 31 -8.86 -4.69 -12.15
C MET A 31 -10.31 -4.93 -11.72
N GLY A 32 -11.28 -4.70 -12.61
CA GLY A 32 -12.71 -4.98 -12.36
C GLY A 32 -13.03 -6.45 -12.10
N PHE A 33 -12.13 -7.38 -12.46
CA PHE A 33 -12.27 -8.81 -12.17
C PHE A 33 -11.63 -9.24 -10.86
N THR A 34 -11.03 -8.32 -10.13
CA THR A 34 -10.36 -8.59 -8.84
C THR A 34 -11.08 -7.84 -7.71
N ASN A 35 -10.82 -8.26 -6.46
CA ASN A 35 -11.26 -7.55 -5.26
C ASN A 35 -10.37 -6.34 -4.90
N PHE A 36 -9.62 -5.80 -5.86
CA PHE A 36 -8.68 -4.72 -5.63
C PHE A 36 -9.33 -3.54 -4.90
N SER A 37 -8.82 -3.24 -3.72
CA SER A 37 -9.29 -2.17 -2.86
C SER A 37 -8.17 -1.73 -1.93
N ALA A 38 -8.36 -0.64 -1.18
CA ALA A 38 -7.41 -0.19 -0.17
C ALA A 38 -7.07 -1.26 0.89
N ARG A 39 -7.92 -2.28 1.07
CA ARG A 39 -7.73 -3.36 2.02
C ARG A 39 -7.05 -4.59 1.41
N ASN A 40 -7.08 -4.73 0.07
CA ASN A 40 -6.63 -5.90 -0.69
C ASN A 40 -5.62 -5.48 -1.75
N LEU A 41 -4.56 -4.78 -1.33
CA LEU A 41 -3.48 -4.31 -2.22
C LEU A 41 -2.38 -5.35 -2.42
N LEU A 42 -2.23 -6.26 -1.46
CA LEU A 42 -1.13 -7.19 -1.39
C LEU A 42 -1.48 -8.52 -2.06
N ASP A 43 -0.48 -9.25 -2.48
CA ASP A 43 -0.62 -10.67 -2.77
C ASP A 43 -0.78 -11.49 -1.47
N TYR A 44 -1.22 -12.74 -1.60
CA TYR A 44 -1.47 -13.63 -0.47
C TYR A 44 -0.23 -13.81 0.43
N GLU A 45 0.93 -14.05 -0.18
CA GLU A 45 2.16 -14.33 0.57
C GLU A 45 2.63 -13.11 1.37
N ARG A 46 2.53 -11.92 0.79
CA ARG A 46 2.87 -10.67 1.48
C ARG A 46 1.90 -10.31 2.58
N ALA A 47 0.59 -10.46 2.35
CA ALA A 47 -0.41 -10.22 3.38
C ALA A 47 -0.20 -11.16 4.57
N ARG A 48 0.03 -12.44 4.28
CA ARG A 48 0.34 -13.46 5.30
C ARG A 48 1.63 -13.17 6.05
N ALA A 49 2.69 -12.79 5.34
CA ALA A 49 3.98 -12.45 5.96
C ALA A 49 3.84 -11.25 6.92
N LEU A 50 3.15 -10.19 6.51
CA LEU A 50 2.91 -9.02 7.36
C LEU A 50 2.13 -9.38 8.62
N LEU A 51 1.08 -10.20 8.51
CA LEU A 51 0.32 -10.66 9.68
C LEU A 51 1.17 -11.51 10.62
N LEU A 52 2.06 -12.35 10.10
CA LEU A 52 2.99 -13.15 10.91
C LEU A 52 4.11 -12.30 11.56
N GLU A 53 4.45 -11.16 10.97
CA GLU A 53 5.39 -10.19 11.55
C GLU A 53 4.75 -9.32 12.64
N GLU A 54 3.42 -9.33 12.75
CA GLU A 54 2.72 -8.55 13.76
C GLU A 54 3.03 -9.05 15.15
N LYS A 55 3.45 -8.14 16.02
CA LYS A 55 3.92 -8.44 17.37
C LYS A 55 3.04 -7.77 18.41
N LEU A 56 2.72 -8.56 19.44
CA LEU A 56 2.07 -8.05 20.63
C LEU A 56 3.12 -7.79 21.71
N THR A 57 3.02 -6.63 22.34
CA THR A 57 3.80 -6.30 23.54
C THR A 57 3.10 -6.93 24.75
N VAL A 58 3.84 -7.70 25.53
CA VAL A 58 3.32 -8.29 26.78
C VAL A 58 3.29 -7.21 27.86
N GLU A 59 2.12 -6.90 28.37
CA GLU A 59 1.96 -5.93 29.45
C GLU A 59 2.76 -6.35 30.71
N GLY A 60 3.37 -5.37 31.36
CA GLY A 60 4.17 -5.62 32.56
C GLY A 60 5.55 -6.26 32.33
N SER A 61 5.91 -6.53 31.06
CA SER A 61 7.23 -7.07 30.71
C SER A 61 8.28 -6.01 30.40
N GLU A 62 7.96 -4.75 30.64
CA GLU A 62 8.85 -3.64 30.34
C GLU A 62 10.10 -3.69 31.20
N ARG A 63 11.27 -3.69 30.56
CA ARG A 63 12.58 -3.62 31.20
C ARG A 63 13.28 -2.34 30.80
N ALA A 64 13.73 -1.58 31.77
CA ALA A 64 14.51 -0.38 31.52
C ALA A 64 15.85 -0.75 30.86
N PHE A 65 16.30 0.09 29.95
CA PHE A 65 17.61 -0.07 29.33
C PHE A 65 18.47 1.18 29.45
N SER A 66 19.76 1.00 29.31
CA SER A 66 20.72 2.08 29.21
C SER A 66 21.76 1.76 28.13
N LEU A 67 22.27 2.80 27.48
CA LEU A 67 23.34 2.70 26.51
C LEU A 67 24.66 3.16 27.16
N HIS A 68 25.68 2.38 26.98
CA HIS A 68 27.02 2.64 27.54
C HIS A 68 28.04 2.77 26.41
N PRO A 69 28.76 3.88 26.29
CA PRO A 69 29.76 4.06 25.24
C PRO A 69 30.99 3.20 25.54
N GLU A 70 31.46 2.48 24.53
CA GLU A 70 32.68 1.72 24.55
C GLU A 70 33.49 2.01 23.27
N GLY A 71 34.32 3.04 23.33
CA GLY A 71 34.98 3.60 22.14
C GLY A 71 34.03 4.27 21.16
N LYS A 72 33.98 3.77 19.92
CA LYS A 72 33.06 4.23 18.86
C LYS A 72 31.78 3.40 18.79
N GLN A 73 31.61 2.44 19.66
CA GLN A 73 30.44 1.56 19.67
C GLN A 73 29.67 1.73 20.97
N LEU A 74 28.46 1.24 20.99
CA LEU A 74 27.58 1.32 22.14
C LEU A 74 27.26 -0.09 22.62
N ARG A 75 27.15 -0.25 23.92
CA ARG A 75 26.67 -1.47 24.55
C ARG A 75 25.35 -1.20 25.25
N LEU A 76 24.36 -2.04 24.98
CA LEU A 76 23.04 -1.92 25.59
C LEU A 76 22.99 -2.81 26.83
N LEU A 77 22.65 -2.22 27.97
CA LEU A 77 22.33 -2.92 29.21
C LEU A 77 20.82 -2.96 29.35
N LEU A 78 20.24 -4.15 29.43
CA LEU A 78 18.85 -4.38 29.78
C LEU A 78 18.77 -4.77 31.25
N GLN A 79 17.99 -4.04 32.04
CA GLN A 79 17.81 -4.35 33.46
C GLN A 79 17.09 -5.69 33.65
N GLY A 80 17.44 -6.41 34.67
CA GLY A 80 16.79 -7.66 35.02
C GLY A 80 15.35 -7.48 35.44
N ASP A 81 14.60 -8.58 35.43
CA ASP A 81 13.24 -8.62 35.92
C ASP A 81 13.24 -8.73 37.46
N GLY A 82 13.05 -7.59 38.13
CA GLY A 82 13.06 -7.52 39.61
C GLY A 82 14.35 -8.02 40.25
N ALA A 83 14.46 -9.29 40.55
CA ALA A 83 15.62 -9.96 41.16
C ALA A 83 16.58 -10.61 40.16
N GLY A 84 16.25 -10.60 38.86
CA GLY A 84 17.07 -11.23 37.83
C GLY A 84 18.35 -10.42 37.52
N PRO A 85 19.43 -11.06 37.00
CA PRO A 85 20.65 -10.36 36.61
C PRO A 85 20.40 -9.44 35.42
N ALA A 86 21.05 -8.28 35.39
CA ALA A 86 21.06 -7.43 34.22
C ALA A 86 21.75 -8.15 33.05
N GLN A 87 21.27 -7.91 31.86
CA GLN A 87 21.78 -8.52 30.63
C GLN A 87 22.39 -7.46 29.71
N VAL A 88 23.42 -7.83 28.99
CA VAL A 88 24.20 -6.92 28.17
C VAL A 88 24.28 -7.43 26.74
N SER A 89 24.17 -6.49 25.77
CA SER A 89 24.38 -6.80 24.37
C SER A 89 25.87 -6.91 24.00
N PRO A 90 26.23 -7.54 22.90
CA PRO A 90 27.51 -7.31 22.24
C PRO A 90 27.65 -5.83 21.85
N LEU A 91 28.83 -5.45 21.36
CA LEU A 91 29.08 -4.10 20.86
C LEU A 91 28.23 -3.79 19.65
N LEU A 92 27.48 -2.69 19.68
CA LEU A 92 26.54 -2.25 18.66
C LEU A 92 27.08 -1.01 17.95
N ASN A 93 27.08 -1.06 16.64
CA ASN A 93 27.26 0.14 15.83
C ASN A 93 25.85 0.66 15.46
N LEU A 94 25.38 1.68 16.19
CA LEU A 94 24.09 2.31 15.98
C LEU A 94 24.15 3.55 15.08
N ASP A 95 25.35 4.01 14.73
CA ASP A 95 25.58 5.13 13.81
C ASP A 95 25.51 4.70 12.34
N ALA A 96 25.60 3.39 12.07
CA ALA A 96 25.40 2.88 10.71
C ALA A 96 23.95 3.07 10.28
N PRO A 97 23.69 3.40 8.99
CA PRO A 97 22.34 3.52 8.50
C PRO A 97 21.55 2.26 8.85
N ALA A 98 20.32 2.45 9.37
CA ALA A 98 19.48 1.35 9.79
C ALA A 98 19.35 0.34 8.64
N ALA A 99 19.85 -0.87 8.86
CA ALA A 99 19.70 -1.94 7.89
C ALA A 99 18.20 -2.20 7.67
N VAL A 100 17.82 -2.42 6.43
CA VAL A 100 16.44 -2.83 6.11
C VAL A 100 16.23 -4.23 6.70
N GLY A 101 15.47 -4.32 7.80
CA GLY A 101 15.14 -5.57 8.47
C GLY A 101 15.44 -5.58 9.97
N VAL A 102 14.88 -6.57 10.65
CA VAL A 102 15.05 -6.77 12.10
C VAL A 102 16.39 -7.46 12.36
N ARG A 103 17.21 -6.88 13.23
CA ARG A 103 18.49 -7.46 13.69
C ARG A 103 18.29 -8.14 15.03
N GLN A 104 18.44 -9.45 15.06
CA GLN A 104 18.41 -10.23 16.29
C GLN A 104 19.76 -10.15 17.02
N ILE A 105 19.72 -9.87 18.30
CA ILE A 105 20.90 -9.73 19.16
C ILE A 105 20.68 -10.54 20.43
N SER A 106 21.55 -11.52 20.66
CA SER A 106 21.54 -12.30 21.88
C SER A 106 22.17 -11.52 23.03
N LEU A 107 21.47 -11.48 24.16
CA LEU A 107 21.95 -10.88 25.41
C LEU A 107 22.70 -11.91 26.25
N THR A 108 23.71 -11.44 26.96
CA THR A 108 24.48 -12.22 27.92
C THR A 108 24.36 -11.60 29.31
N ALA A 109 24.54 -12.40 30.38
CA ALA A 109 24.52 -11.85 31.72
C ALA A 109 25.65 -10.83 31.88
N SER A 110 25.38 -9.71 32.51
CA SER A 110 26.39 -8.68 32.80
C SER A 110 27.31 -9.16 33.93
N THR A 111 28.58 -9.35 33.62
CA THR A 111 29.60 -9.79 34.60
C THR A 111 30.59 -8.69 34.96
N SER A 112 30.57 -7.57 34.24
CA SER A 112 31.53 -6.48 34.44
C SER A 112 30.82 -5.14 34.59
N PRO A 113 31.35 -4.22 35.43
CA PRO A 113 30.80 -2.87 35.52
C PRO A 113 30.98 -2.15 34.18
N LEU A 114 29.88 -1.59 33.65
CA LEU A 114 29.90 -0.75 32.46
C LEU A 114 30.23 0.70 32.85
N GLY A 115 30.78 1.46 31.92
CA GLY A 115 31.01 2.89 32.07
C GLY A 115 29.71 3.68 32.35
N PRO A 116 29.76 5.00 32.46
CA PRO A 116 28.57 5.82 32.69
C PRO A 116 27.55 5.67 31.52
N ALA A 117 26.25 5.62 31.87
CA ALA A 117 25.19 5.54 30.89
C ALA A 117 25.03 6.86 30.11
N LEU A 118 24.72 6.77 28.84
CA LEU A 118 24.36 7.93 28.01
C LEU A 118 23.10 8.64 28.56
N PRO A 119 23.09 9.97 28.62
CA PRO A 119 21.90 10.71 28.94
C PRO A 119 20.85 10.52 27.83
N LEU A 120 19.58 10.61 28.21
CA LEU A 120 18.45 10.36 27.28
C LEU A 120 18.53 11.21 26.00
N ARG A 121 19.02 12.43 26.10
CA ARG A 121 19.24 13.32 24.94
C ARG A 121 20.10 12.66 23.86
N ASP A 122 21.14 11.94 24.27
CA ASP A 122 22.11 11.31 23.38
C ASP A 122 21.65 9.91 22.93
N VAL A 123 20.60 9.35 23.55
CA VAL A 123 19.91 8.11 23.11
C VAL A 123 18.96 8.39 21.93
N VAL A 124 18.31 9.56 21.90
CA VAL A 124 17.29 9.90 20.89
C VAL A 124 17.75 9.74 19.44
N PRO A 125 18.97 10.16 19.04
CA PRO A 125 19.46 9.96 17.67
C PRO A 125 19.56 8.48 17.25
N HIS A 126 19.73 7.57 18.20
CA HIS A 126 19.86 6.13 17.94
C HIS A 126 18.52 5.37 17.93
N VAL A 127 17.40 6.04 18.25
CA VAL A 127 16.06 5.40 18.30
C VAL A 127 15.67 4.70 16.99
N PRO A 128 15.92 5.26 15.81
CA PRO A 128 15.62 4.55 14.56
C PRO A 128 16.35 3.20 14.45
N ALA A 129 17.62 3.16 14.86
CA ALA A 129 18.39 1.92 14.87
C ALA A 129 17.92 0.96 15.98
N LEU A 130 17.57 1.47 17.17
CA LEU A 130 17.06 0.66 18.27
C LEU A 130 15.72 0.00 17.95
N ARG A 131 14.87 0.62 17.15
CA ARG A 131 13.59 0.03 16.69
C ARG A 131 13.77 -1.18 15.78
N THR A 132 14.90 -1.30 15.10
CA THR A 132 15.20 -2.47 14.27
C THR A 132 15.82 -3.61 15.06
N LEU A 133 16.12 -3.42 16.35
CA LEU A 133 16.70 -4.44 17.20
C LEU A 133 15.64 -5.31 17.84
N GLU A 134 15.89 -6.61 17.80
CA GLU A 134 15.18 -7.63 18.56
C GLU A 134 16.19 -8.28 19.51
N LEU A 135 16.02 -8.03 20.78
CA LEU A 135 16.92 -8.56 21.81
C LEU A 135 16.41 -9.93 22.25
N LEU A 136 17.28 -10.92 22.25
CA LEU A 136 17.02 -12.27 22.76
C LEU A 136 17.67 -12.43 24.12
N ASP A 137 16.89 -12.77 25.13
CA ASP A 137 17.45 -13.15 26.42
C ASP A 137 17.93 -14.61 26.42
N GLN A 138 18.57 -15.03 27.53
CA GLN A 138 19.07 -16.40 27.66
C GLN A 138 17.96 -17.47 27.74
N GLN A 139 16.71 -17.04 27.98
CA GLN A 139 15.52 -17.90 28.06
C GLN A 139 14.76 -17.99 26.74
N GLY A 140 15.25 -17.26 25.72
CA GLY A 140 14.62 -17.21 24.38
C GLY A 140 13.50 -16.19 24.25
N HIS A 141 13.26 -15.35 25.25
CA HIS A 141 12.30 -14.26 25.15
C HIS A 141 12.83 -13.15 24.24
N ARG A 142 11.95 -12.60 23.45
CA ARG A 142 12.25 -11.53 22.50
C ARG A 142 11.77 -10.20 23.05
N PHE A 143 12.64 -9.21 23.04
CA PHE A 143 12.35 -7.86 23.49
C PHE A 143 12.51 -6.88 22.31
N THR A 144 11.55 -6.01 22.14
CA THR A 144 11.56 -4.91 21.17
C THR A 144 11.43 -3.58 21.89
N LEU A 145 11.85 -2.49 21.25
CA LEU A 145 11.76 -1.16 21.85
C LEU A 145 10.29 -0.78 22.08
N GLY A 146 9.88 -0.73 23.33
CA GLY A 146 8.53 -0.31 23.74
C GLY A 146 8.40 1.20 23.80
N ASN A 147 9.37 1.87 24.46
CA ASN A 147 9.43 3.32 24.55
C ASN A 147 10.90 3.79 24.65
N LEU A 148 11.12 5.10 24.81
CA LEU A 148 12.48 5.68 24.86
C LEU A 148 13.33 5.22 26.05
N ARG A 149 12.78 4.50 27.00
CA ARG A 149 13.45 4.06 28.23
C ARG A 149 13.35 2.57 28.50
N SER A 150 12.50 1.86 27.76
CA SER A 150 12.27 0.43 27.99
C SER A 150 12.15 -0.38 26.73
N PHE A 151 12.67 -1.60 26.80
CA PHE A 151 12.32 -2.71 25.92
C PHE A 151 11.24 -3.54 26.60
N ALA A 152 10.28 -3.99 25.81
CA ALA A 152 9.21 -4.85 26.30
C ALA A 152 9.23 -6.19 25.56
N GLN A 153 8.82 -7.26 26.27
CA GLN A 153 8.74 -8.56 25.65
C GLN A 153 7.70 -8.54 24.54
N SER A 154 8.13 -8.99 23.36
CA SER A 154 7.27 -9.12 22.20
C SER A 154 7.05 -10.58 21.86
N ARG A 155 5.80 -10.90 21.51
CA ARG A 155 5.38 -12.21 21.04
C ARG A 155 4.67 -12.05 19.71
N ALA A 156 4.87 -12.98 18.78
CA ALA A 156 4.10 -12.99 17.54
C ALA A 156 2.60 -13.05 17.88
N LEU A 157 1.83 -12.13 17.31
CA LEU A 157 0.38 -12.08 17.50
C LEU A 157 -0.26 -13.29 16.82
N TYR A 158 0.18 -13.61 15.61
CA TYR A 158 -0.35 -14.74 14.84
C TYR A 158 0.70 -15.84 14.67
N GLN A 159 0.25 -17.08 14.74
CA GLN A 159 1.06 -18.27 14.50
C GLN A 159 0.55 -18.98 13.24
N SER A 160 1.47 -19.38 12.38
CA SER A 160 1.14 -20.14 11.18
C SER A 160 0.60 -21.51 11.50
N GLN A 161 -0.48 -21.90 10.84
CA GLN A 161 -1.05 -23.25 10.86
C GLN A 161 -0.64 -24.05 9.61
N PRO A 162 -0.59 -25.39 9.68
CA PRO A 162 -0.23 -26.26 8.56
C PRO A 162 -1.18 -26.13 7.36
N ASP A 163 -2.43 -25.76 7.61
CA ASP A 163 -3.49 -25.55 6.61
C ASP A 163 -3.47 -24.17 5.93
N GLY A 164 -2.42 -23.38 6.20
CA GLY A 164 -2.29 -22.01 5.70
C GLY A 164 -2.99 -20.96 6.54
N GLY A 165 -3.77 -21.37 7.55
CA GLY A 165 -4.45 -20.47 8.48
C GLY A 165 -3.49 -19.76 9.44
N LEU A 166 -4.05 -18.82 10.18
CA LEU A 166 -3.37 -18.02 11.21
C LEU A 166 -4.12 -18.21 12.53
N ARG A 167 -3.38 -18.54 13.58
CA ARG A 167 -3.95 -18.62 14.93
C ARG A 167 -3.50 -17.44 15.76
N ASP A 168 -4.45 -16.70 16.31
CA ASP A 168 -4.18 -15.66 17.30
C ASP A 168 -3.63 -16.30 18.58
N SER A 169 -2.48 -15.82 19.01
CA SER A 169 -1.76 -16.35 20.19
C SER A 169 -2.37 -15.89 21.52
N VAL A 170 -3.28 -14.90 21.53
CA VAL A 170 -3.96 -14.38 22.72
C VAL A 170 -5.32 -15.03 22.89
N THR A 171 -6.16 -14.92 21.85
CA THR A 171 -7.55 -15.40 21.89
C THR A 171 -7.69 -16.86 21.50
N GLY A 172 -6.68 -17.43 20.82
CA GLY A 172 -6.71 -18.78 20.29
C GLY A 172 -7.59 -18.95 19.05
N VAL A 173 -8.20 -17.87 18.57
CA VAL A 173 -9.06 -17.87 17.37
C VAL A 173 -8.23 -18.23 16.13
N VAL A 174 -8.79 -19.08 15.29
CA VAL A 174 -8.16 -19.49 14.03
C VAL A 174 -8.83 -18.74 12.88
N TYR A 175 -8.00 -18.12 12.04
CA TYR A 175 -8.42 -17.41 10.85
C TYR A 175 -7.96 -18.20 9.62
N GLN A 176 -8.91 -18.56 8.77
CA GLN A 176 -8.66 -19.30 7.55
C GLN A 176 -8.62 -18.34 6.34
N PRO A 177 -7.77 -18.58 5.34
CA PRO A 177 -7.78 -17.79 4.14
C PRO A 177 -9.07 -18.02 3.35
N ASP A 178 -9.80 -16.93 3.08
CA ASP A 178 -10.99 -16.94 2.23
C ASP A 178 -10.63 -16.52 0.80
N PRO A 179 -10.58 -17.46 -0.16
CA PRO A 179 -10.23 -17.16 -1.54
C PRO A 179 -11.32 -16.39 -2.30
N GLN A 180 -12.52 -16.22 -1.74
CA GLN A 180 -13.61 -15.50 -2.37
C GLN A 180 -13.58 -14.01 -2.01
N GLU A 181 -13.28 -13.69 -0.74
CA GLU A 181 -13.25 -12.31 -0.26
C GLU A 181 -11.81 -11.75 -0.20
N GLY A 182 -10.78 -12.61 -0.12
CA GLY A 182 -9.38 -12.21 -0.02
C GLY A 182 -8.99 -11.68 1.35
N PHE A 183 -9.53 -12.30 2.40
CA PHE A 183 -9.18 -12.03 3.80
C PHE A 183 -8.88 -13.32 4.54
N PHE A 184 -8.19 -13.21 5.66
CA PHE A 184 -8.15 -14.27 6.66
C PHE A 184 -9.37 -14.09 7.56
N THR A 185 -10.29 -15.06 7.57
CA THR A 185 -11.61 -14.95 8.22
C THR A 185 -11.75 -16.01 9.31
N SER A 186 -12.25 -15.59 10.47
CA SER A 186 -12.59 -16.50 11.57
C SER A 186 -13.94 -17.20 11.35
N ALA A 187 -14.21 -18.23 12.13
CA ALA A 187 -15.52 -18.91 12.13
C ALA A 187 -16.69 -17.97 12.52
N SER A 188 -16.42 -16.89 13.26
CA SER A 188 -17.39 -15.84 13.61
C SER A 188 -17.61 -14.80 12.51
N GLY A 189 -16.87 -14.85 11.39
CA GLY A 189 -16.93 -13.86 10.30
C GLY A 189 -16.05 -12.63 10.51
N GLU A 190 -15.22 -12.62 11.54
CA GLU A 190 -14.22 -11.56 11.74
C GLU A 190 -13.09 -11.70 10.73
N THR A 191 -12.62 -10.58 10.15
CA THR A 191 -11.59 -10.57 9.10
C THR A 191 -10.35 -9.83 9.56
N LEU A 192 -9.17 -10.40 9.25
CA LEU A 192 -7.89 -9.73 9.50
C LEU A 192 -7.55 -8.75 8.36
N GLN A 193 -6.82 -7.71 8.71
CA GLN A 193 -6.26 -6.74 7.75
C GLN A 193 -4.73 -6.70 7.93
N PRO A 194 -3.98 -6.57 6.82
CA PRO A 194 -4.44 -6.40 5.44
C PRO A 194 -4.98 -7.70 4.83
N GLY A 195 -5.95 -7.56 3.93
CA GLY A 195 -6.37 -8.64 3.05
C GLY A 195 -5.44 -8.79 1.85
N TYR A 196 -5.76 -9.75 0.98
CA TYR A 196 -4.99 -10.06 -0.22
C TYR A 196 -5.85 -10.05 -1.48
N GLN A 197 -5.20 -9.84 -2.61
CA GLN A 197 -5.86 -9.76 -3.90
C GLN A 197 -6.29 -11.14 -4.40
N VAL A 198 -7.55 -11.25 -4.82
CA VAL A 198 -8.13 -12.46 -5.42
C VAL A 198 -8.92 -12.10 -6.69
N ASN A 199 -9.05 -13.08 -7.58
CA ASN A 199 -9.90 -12.93 -8.75
C ASN A 199 -11.36 -13.27 -8.38
N VAL A 200 -12.25 -12.28 -8.51
CA VAL A 200 -13.67 -12.40 -8.19
C VAL A 200 -14.55 -12.60 -9.45
N GLY A 201 -13.93 -12.71 -10.63
CA GLY A 201 -14.62 -12.89 -11.88
C GLY A 201 -15.61 -11.76 -12.17
N PHE A 202 -16.80 -12.09 -12.63
CA PHE A 202 -17.85 -11.13 -12.98
C PHE A 202 -18.70 -10.64 -11.80
N ARG A 203 -18.36 -11.00 -10.55
CA ARG A 203 -19.17 -10.68 -9.36
C ARG A 203 -19.45 -9.19 -9.21
N HIS A 204 -18.48 -8.33 -9.44
CA HIS A 204 -18.67 -6.88 -9.38
C HIS A 204 -19.60 -6.36 -10.50
N PHE A 205 -19.47 -6.90 -11.70
CA PHE A 205 -20.36 -6.52 -12.81
C PHE A 205 -21.80 -7.00 -12.58
N ALA A 206 -21.96 -8.23 -12.12
CA ALA A 206 -23.28 -8.75 -11.77
C ALA A 206 -23.95 -7.92 -10.66
N ARG A 207 -23.17 -7.49 -9.66
CA ARG A 207 -23.66 -6.68 -8.54
C ARG A 207 -24.25 -5.33 -8.98
N ILE A 208 -23.73 -4.72 -10.04
CA ILE A 208 -24.27 -3.48 -10.60
C ILE A 208 -25.74 -3.64 -11.00
N PHE A 209 -26.13 -4.84 -11.49
CA PHE A 209 -27.48 -5.11 -11.95
C PHE A 209 -28.38 -5.75 -10.88
N THR A 210 -27.79 -6.47 -9.92
CA THR A 210 -28.55 -7.22 -8.91
C THR A 210 -28.77 -6.43 -7.62
N ASP A 211 -27.83 -5.56 -7.23
CA ASP A 211 -27.93 -4.76 -6.02
C ASP A 211 -28.58 -3.40 -6.32
N GLU A 212 -29.75 -3.17 -5.74
CA GLU A 212 -30.54 -1.96 -5.97
C GLU A 212 -29.81 -0.67 -5.56
N ARG A 213 -28.92 -0.75 -4.57
CA ARG A 213 -28.11 0.40 -4.11
C ARG A 213 -27.17 0.91 -5.18
N PHE A 214 -26.69 0.02 -6.07
CA PHE A 214 -25.79 0.37 -7.18
C PHE A 214 -26.54 0.57 -8.49
N ARG A 215 -27.58 -0.24 -8.74
CA ARG A 215 -28.33 -0.21 -10.00
C ARG A 215 -28.97 1.15 -10.28
N ALA A 216 -29.69 1.71 -9.33
CA ALA A 216 -30.42 2.94 -9.56
C ALA A 216 -29.49 4.14 -9.86
N PRO A 217 -28.44 4.44 -9.06
CA PRO A 217 -27.46 5.49 -9.39
C PRO A 217 -26.73 5.21 -10.70
N PHE A 218 -26.31 3.95 -10.96
CA PHE A 218 -25.60 3.59 -12.18
C PHE A 218 -26.42 3.86 -13.43
N ILE A 219 -27.66 3.38 -13.49
CA ILE A 219 -28.54 3.58 -14.65
C ILE A 219 -28.84 5.06 -14.86
N SER A 220 -29.06 5.82 -13.79
CA SER A 220 -29.29 7.26 -13.87
C SER A 220 -28.09 8.00 -14.46
N VAL A 221 -26.89 7.78 -13.93
CA VAL A 221 -25.65 8.43 -14.43
C VAL A 221 -25.34 7.97 -15.86
N PHE A 222 -25.44 6.67 -16.13
CA PHE A 222 -25.21 6.11 -17.45
C PHE A 222 -26.20 6.69 -18.49
N GLY A 223 -27.49 6.70 -18.18
CA GLY A 223 -28.53 7.27 -19.04
C GLY A 223 -28.28 8.75 -19.30
N TRP A 224 -27.96 9.53 -18.27
CA TRP A 224 -27.60 10.92 -18.43
C TRP A 224 -26.36 11.12 -19.33
N THR A 225 -25.32 10.33 -19.15
CA THR A 225 -24.09 10.39 -19.94
C THR A 225 -24.36 10.09 -21.42
N VAL A 226 -25.17 9.08 -21.71
CA VAL A 226 -25.56 8.73 -23.09
C VAL A 226 -26.37 9.85 -23.74
N ILE A 227 -27.37 10.36 -23.04
CA ILE A 227 -28.20 11.47 -23.55
C ILE A 227 -27.38 12.72 -23.78
N PHE A 228 -26.56 13.10 -22.79
CA PHE A 228 -25.69 14.26 -22.90
C PHE A 228 -24.71 14.15 -24.08
N SER A 229 -24.05 12.99 -24.22
CA SER A 229 -23.13 12.74 -25.34
C SER A 229 -23.84 12.79 -26.70
N ALA A 230 -24.99 12.15 -26.80
CA ALA A 230 -25.78 12.16 -28.03
C ALA A 230 -26.23 13.58 -28.40
N CYS A 231 -26.75 14.34 -27.45
CA CYS A 231 -27.15 15.74 -27.65
C CYS A 231 -25.94 16.61 -28.05
N THR A 232 -24.81 16.44 -27.36
CA THR A 232 -23.58 17.18 -27.66
C THR A 232 -23.13 16.93 -29.11
N VAL A 233 -23.06 15.66 -29.53
CA VAL A 233 -22.66 15.31 -30.90
C VAL A 233 -23.68 15.85 -31.92
N LEU A 234 -24.97 15.72 -31.63
CA LEU A 234 -26.02 16.21 -32.50
C LEU A 234 -25.95 17.72 -32.69
N PHE A 235 -25.90 18.48 -31.59
CA PHE A 235 -25.87 19.95 -31.65
C PHE A 235 -24.55 20.50 -32.22
N THR A 236 -23.43 19.93 -31.91
CA THR A 236 -22.14 20.36 -32.46
C THR A 236 -22.09 20.07 -33.97
N THR A 237 -22.56 18.91 -34.39
CA THR A 237 -22.63 18.55 -35.82
C THR A 237 -23.60 19.44 -36.55
N ALA A 238 -24.80 19.65 -36.02
CA ALA A 238 -25.82 20.52 -36.62
C ALA A 238 -25.34 21.96 -36.75
N LEU A 239 -24.73 22.51 -35.71
CA LEU A 239 -24.15 23.86 -35.70
C LEU A 239 -22.98 23.96 -36.67
N GLY A 240 -22.08 22.96 -36.67
CA GLY A 240 -20.95 22.91 -37.61
C GLY A 240 -21.44 22.86 -39.07
N LEU A 241 -22.46 22.07 -39.36
CA LEU A 241 -23.03 21.99 -40.68
C LEU A 241 -23.71 23.31 -41.10
N LEU A 242 -24.50 23.91 -40.18
CA LEU A 242 -25.12 25.21 -40.39
C LEU A 242 -24.06 26.27 -40.73
N LEU A 243 -23.02 26.34 -39.94
CA LEU A 243 -21.91 27.29 -40.16
C LEU A 243 -21.17 27.00 -41.49
N ALA A 244 -20.97 25.72 -41.82
CA ALA A 244 -20.34 25.34 -43.09
C ALA A 244 -21.20 25.78 -44.30
N VAL A 245 -22.51 25.61 -44.24
CA VAL A 245 -23.44 26.05 -45.29
C VAL A 245 -23.42 27.59 -45.40
N LEU A 246 -23.54 28.30 -44.26
CA LEU A 246 -23.49 29.76 -44.24
C LEU A 246 -22.16 30.30 -44.79
N MET A 247 -21.05 29.69 -44.40
CA MET A 247 -19.70 30.13 -44.86
C MET A 247 -19.47 29.80 -46.35
N ASN A 248 -20.26 28.90 -46.93
CA ASN A 248 -20.18 28.60 -48.38
C ASN A 248 -21.14 29.40 -49.23
N TRP A 249 -22.04 30.16 -48.60
CA TRP A 249 -23.03 30.97 -49.30
C TRP A 249 -22.35 32.20 -49.93
N GLU A 250 -22.50 32.37 -51.23
CA GLU A 250 -21.85 33.46 -52.05
C GLU A 250 -22.36 34.86 -51.70
N GLY A 251 -23.62 34.99 -51.24
CA GLY A 251 -24.20 36.27 -50.83
C GLY A 251 -23.78 36.80 -49.46
N LEU A 252 -22.89 36.11 -48.74
CA LEU A 252 -22.47 36.55 -47.41
C LEU A 252 -21.33 37.55 -47.50
N GLU A 253 -21.63 38.82 -47.18
CA GLU A 253 -20.64 39.89 -47.13
C GLU A 253 -19.71 39.67 -45.92
N GLY A 254 -18.40 39.90 -46.08
CA GLY A 254 -17.40 39.74 -45.00
C GLY A 254 -17.03 38.28 -44.68
N ARG A 255 -17.27 37.31 -45.56
CA ARG A 255 -16.99 35.88 -45.39
C ARG A 255 -15.58 35.56 -44.89
N SER A 256 -14.58 36.30 -45.36
CA SER A 256 -13.18 36.12 -44.91
C SER A 256 -12.97 36.46 -43.44
N ALA A 257 -13.65 37.51 -42.94
CA ALA A 257 -13.56 37.90 -41.52
C ALA A 257 -14.21 36.85 -40.61
N TYR A 258 -15.39 36.34 -40.97
CA TYR A 258 -16.04 35.26 -40.21
C TYR A 258 -15.20 33.97 -40.15
N ARG A 259 -14.56 33.61 -41.27
CA ARG A 259 -13.64 32.46 -41.27
C ARG A 259 -12.46 32.70 -40.36
N LEU A 260 -11.88 33.90 -40.35
CA LEU A 260 -10.77 34.23 -39.46
C LEU A 260 -11.16 34.10 -37.99
N VAL A 261 -12.31 34.66 -37.63
CA VAL A 261 -12.83 34.57 -36.23
C VAL A 261 -13.09 33.13 -35.80
N LEU A 262 -13.61 32.27 -36.68
CA LEU A 262 -13.86 30.85 -36.38
C LEU A 262 -12.56 30.04 -36.19
N PHE A 263 -11.48 30.44 -36.87
CA PHE A 263 -10.18 29.80 -36.71
C PHE A 263 -9.38 30.31 -35.50
N LEU A 264 -9.73 31.49 -34.95
CA LEU A 264 -9.01 32.13 -33.86
C LEU A 264 -8.85 31.19 -32.60
N PRO A 265 -9.91 30.43 -32.13
CA PRO A 265 -9.76 29.54 -31.00
C PRO A 265 -8.78 28.37 -31.20
N TYR A 266 -8.46 28.06 -32.47
CA TYR A 266 -7.47 27.00 -32.78
C TYR A 266 -6.04 27.53 -32.92
N ALA A 267 -5.85 28.86 -32.91
CA ALA A 267 -4.56 29.52 -33.04
C ALA A 267 -3.92 29.88 -31.69
N VAL A 268 -4.66 29.69 -30.59
CA VAL A 268 -4.24 29.88 -29.21
C VAL A 268 -4.02 28.56 -28.56
#